data_cc799fa9c6f6812be5d9c946e173baa3
#
_entry.id   cc799fa9c6f6812be5d9c946e173baa3
#
_cell.length_a   1.000
_cell.length_b   1.000
_cell.length_c   1.000
_cell.angle_alpha   90.00
_cell.angle_beta   90.00
_cell.angle_gamma   90.00
#
_symmetry.space_group_name_H-M   'P 1'
#
loop_
_entity.id
_entity.type
_entity.pdbx_description
1 polymer ?
#
loop_
_entity_poly.entity_id
_entity_poly.type
_entity_poly.pdbx_seq_one_letter_code
_entity_poly.pdbx_strand_id
1 'polypeptide(L)'
;MSGLKETDVAAPIVEWLAADGWDVYQEVQYTMYGRIHDIVARKGNILWCVETKTSMSFAVIEQAHRAPFPFRSVGVPVAHTGRKDPHAFPRMICGRLGIGVFEVGRNYVADYKPPDLVRTNHEFAKDYILPHLVEGQKSYKAAGGTAGGHLTPYRETMDRVIAFISQNSGCSLKDIFAHIKNDHHYCSDATARSAIPNALRKFETAIVRVGTKDRRNAYYLRRKKSGG
;
A
#
# COMPACT_ATOMS: atom_id res chain seq x y z
N MET A 1 -24.59 -3.25 17.97
CA MET A 1 -23.11 -3.19 18.11
C MET A 1 -22.53 -3.35 16.72
N SER A 2 -21.77 -2.35 16.22
CA SER A 2 -21.07 -2.51 14.95
C SER A 2 -20.06 -3.66 15.11
N GLY A 3 -20.09 -4.63 14.19
CA GLY A 3 -19.14 -5.74 14.19
C GLY A 3 -17.69 -5.25 14.10
N LEU A 4 -16.73 -6.02 14.62
CA LEU A 4 -15.30 -5.75 14.55
C LEU A 4 -14.87 -5.58 13.08
N LYS A 5 -14.11 -4.53 12.77
CA LYS A 5 -13.60 -4.23 11.43
C LYS A 5 -12.14 -4.67 11.30
N GLU A 6 -11.68 -4.91 10.09
CA GLU A 6 -10.26 -5.21 9.83
C GLU A 6 -9.34 -4.07 10.29
N THR A 7 -9.78 -2.82 10.18
CA THR A 7 -9.07 -1.65 10.71
C THR A 7 -8.85 -1.70 12.22
N ASP A 8 -9.77 -2.30 12.98
CA ASP A 8 -9.66 -2.42 14.44
C ASP A 8 -8.60 -3.48 14.82
N VAL A 9 -8.29 -4.40 13.91
CA VAL A 9 -7.21 -5.39 14.04
C VAL A 9 -5.88 -4.81 13.57
N ALA A 10 -5.89 -4.10 12.46
CA ALA A 10 -4.67 -3.60 11.84
C ALA A 10 -4.01 -2.46 12.64
N ALA A 11 -4.79 -1.49 13.14
CA ALA A 11 -4.25 -0.30 13.81
C ALA A 11 -3.34 -0.62 15.01
N PRO A 12 -3.71 -1.51 15.95
CA PRO A 12 -2.80 -1.87 17.05
C PRO A 12 -1.51 -2.55 16.59
N ILE A 13 -1.55 -3.33 15.49
CA ILE A 13 -0.35 -3.98 14.92
C ILE A 13 0.57 -2.93 14.31
N VAL A 14 0.02 -1.93 13.61
CA VAL A 14 0.79 -0.79 13.07
C VAL A 14 1.51 -0.06 14.19
N GLU A 15 0.82 0.26 15.28
CA GLU A 15 1.40 0.92 16.46
C GLU A 15 2.49 0.06 17.11
N TRP A 16 2.26 -1.25 17.23
CA TRP A 16 3.22 -2.19 17.81
C TRP A 16 4.51 -2.26 16.98
N LEU A 17 4.38 -2.41 15.65
CA LEU A 17 5.52 -2.43 14.74
C LEU A 17 6.29 -1.10 14.75
N ALA A 18 5.57 0.03 14.74
CA ALA A 18 6.20 1.35 14.80
C ALA A 18 6.96 1.57 16.13
N ALA A 19 6.40 1.12 17.24
CA ALA A 19 7.07 1.17 18.55
C ALA A 19 8.35 0.31 18.61
N ASP A 20 8.39 -0.80 17.85
CA ASP A 20 9.60 -1.63 17.67
C ASP A 20 10.59 -1.05 16.64
N GLY A 21 10.34 0.16 16.12
CA GLY A 21 11.23 0.86 15.21
C GLY A 21 11.17 0.40 13.75
N TRP A 22 10.04 -0.15 13.33
CA TRP A 22 9.75 -0.40 11.92
C TRP A 22 9.13 0.81 11.25
N ASP A 23 9.53 1.11 10.03
CA ASP A 23 8.78 1.98 9.12
C ASP A 23 7.56 1.23 8.61
N VAL A 24 6.34 1.69 8.91
CA VAL A 24 5.12 0.94 8.59
C VAL A 24 4.35 1.60 7.47
N TYR A 25 4.13 0.86 6.41
CA TYR A 25 3.36 1.23 5.22
C TYR A 25 2.06 0.44 5.18
N GLN A 26 0.97 1.08 4.78
CA GLN A 26 -0.38 0.50 4.82
C GLN A 26 -0.98 0.45 3.42
N GLU A 27 -1.77 -0.61 3.13
CA GLU A 27 -2.44 -0.81 1.86
C GLU A 27 -1.47 -0.76 0.66
N VAL A 28 -0.36 -1.50 0.78
CA VAL A 28 0.75 -1.45 -0.19
C VAL A 28 0.41 -2.25 -1.44
N GLN A 29 0.39 -1.57 -2.57
CA GLN A 29 0.33 -2.17 -3.90
C GLN A 29 1.58 -1.76 -4.69
N TYR A 30 2.49 -2.70 -4.92
CA TYR A 30 3.76 -2.44 -5.60
C TYR A 30 3.72 -2.70 -7.11
N THR A 31 2.66 -3.32 -7.63
CA THR A 31 2.44 -3.47 -9.08
C THR A 31 1.05 -2.99 -9.47
N MET A 32 0.88 -2.50 -10.71
CA MET A 32 -0.37 -1.90 -11.20
C MET A 32 -1.60 -2.82 -11.07
N TYR A 33 -1.40 -4.14 -11.18
CA TYR A 33 -2.48 -5.14 -11.08
C TYR A 33 -2.20 -6.16 -9.97
N GLY A 34 -1.25 -5.86 -9.09
CA GLY A 34 -0.87 -6.73 -7.99
C GLY A 34 -1.87 -6.73 -6.84
N ARG A 35 -1.69 -7.70 -5.95
CA ARG A 35 -2.41 -7.71 -4.68
C ARG A 35 -2.03 -6.49 -3.85
N ILE A 36 -2.98 -6.07 -3.03
CA ILE A 36 -2.76 -5.10 -1.99
C ILE A 36 -2.42 -5.86 -0.73
N HIS A 37 -1.40 -5.41 -0.02
CA HIS A 37 -0.98 -5.96 1.25
C HIS A 37 -1.35 -4.99 2.36
N ASP A 38 -2.04 -5.47 3.38
CA ASP A 38 -2.63 -4.61 4.41
C ASP A 38 -1.55 -3.80 5.15
N ILE A 39 -0.49 -4.46 5.62
CA ILE A 39 0.62 -3.84 6.34
C ILE A 39 1.94 -4.35 5.77
N VAL A 40 2.85 -3.45 5.44
CA VAL A 40 4.24 -3.76 5.10
C VAL A 40 5.16 -2.96 6.02
N ALA A 41 5.88 -3.64 6.88
CA ALA A 41 6.87 -3.05 7.77
C ALA A 41 8.27 -3.18 7.16
N ARG A 42 9.08 -2.10 7.27
CA ARG A 42 10.44 -2.03 6.74
C ARG A 42 11.45 -1.73 7.85
N LYS A 43 12.55 -2.46 7.89
CA LYS A 43 13.72 -2.13 8.73
C LYS A 43 15.00 -2.33 7.90
N GLY A 44 15.59 -1.24 7.44
CA GLY A 44 16.66 -1.31 6.43
C GLY A 44 16.18 -1.91 5.11
N ASN A 45 16.77 -3.02 4.70
CA ASN A 45 16.36 -3.75 3.48
C ASN A 45 15.44 -4.95 3.77
N ILE A 46 15.03 -5.12 5.01
CA ILE A 46 14.14 -6.21 5.42
C ILE A 46 12.71 -5.73 5.36
N LEU A 47 11.83 -6.53 4.76
CA LEU A 47 10.39 -6.28 4.69
C LEU A 47 9.62 -7.38 5.41
N TRP A 48 8.57 -6.98 6.09
CA TRP A 48 7.64 -7.87 6.81
C TRP A 48 6.21 -7.52 6.40
N CYS A 49 5.51 -8.49 5.83
CA CYS A 49 4.10 -8.34 5.46
C CYS A 49 3.20 -8.92 6.55
N VAL A 50 2.16 -8.18 6.93
CA VAL A 50 1.10 -8.68 7.81
C VAL A 50 -0.24 -8.51 7.11
N GLU A 51 -0.94 -9.62 6.89
CA GLU A 51 -2.31 -9.66 6.37
C GLU A 51 -3.29 -9.73 7.55
N THR A 52 -4.32 -8.90 7.55
CA THR A 52 -5.23 -8.76 8.68
C THR A 52 -6.65 -9.24 8.34
N LYS A 53 -7.31 -9.88 9.28
CA LYS A 53 -8.71 -10.29 9.17
C LYS A 53 -9.42 -10.25 10.52
N THR A 54 -10.75 -10.13 10.48
CA THR A 54 -11.58 -10.19 11.68
C THR A 54 -11.74 -11.61 12.23
N SER A 55 -11.18 -12.63 11.56
CA SER A 55 -11.19 -14.02 11.99
C SER A 55 -9.99 -14.79 11.44
N MET A 56 -9.53 -15.78 12.20
CA MET A 56 -8.45 -16.68 11.82
C MET A 56 -8.97 -17.73 10.82
N SER A 57 -9.02 -17.36 9.54
CA SER A 57 -9.52 -18.20 8.44
C SER A 57 -8.40 -18.76 7.58
N PHE A 58 -8.65 -19.84 6.83
CA PHE A 58 -7.70 -20.32 5.82
C PHE A 58 -7.39 -19.27 4.74
N ALA A 59 -8.34 -18.39 4.44
CA ALA A 59 -8.14 -17.35 3.45
C ALA A 59 -7.03 -16.37 3.84
N VAL A 60 -6.97 -15.91 5.10
CA VAL A 60 -5.90 -15.01 5.55
C VAL A 60 -4.54 -15.73 5.63
N ILE A 61 -4.53 -17.01 5.99
CA ILE A 61 -3.32 -17.83 6.00
C ILE A 61 -2.78 -17.99 4.57
N GLU A 62 -3.66 -18.25 3.60
CA GLU A 62 -3.30 -18.35 2.20
C GLU A 62 -2.77 -17.00 1.66
N GLN A 63 -3.40 -15.88 2.02
CA GLN A 63 -2.94 -14.55 1.65
C GLN A 63 -1.50 -14.32 2.13
N ALA A 64 -1.24 -14.55 3.41
CA ALA A 64 0.10 -14.41 3.98
C ALA A 64 1.09 -15.41 3.38
N HIS A 65 0.67 -16.66 3.12
CA HIS A 65 1.54 -17.67 2.52
C HIS A 65 2.01 -17.29 1.11
N ARG A 66 1.13 -16.70 0.31
CA ARG A 66 1.44 -16.26 -1.07
C ARG A 66 2.13 -14.91 -1.15
N ALA A 67 2.21 -14.16 -0.07
CA ALA A 67 2.86 -12.86 -0.04
C ALA A 67 4.38 -13.02 -0.29
N PRO A 68 4.97 -12.31 -1.26
CA PRO A 68 6.37 -12.48 -1.64
C PRO A 68 7.32 -11.68 -0.74
N PHE A 69 7.15 -11.80 0.57
CA PHE A 69 7.96 -11.10 1.57
C PHE A 69 8.81 -12.09 2.36
N PRO A 70 10.00 -11.66 2.83
CA PRO A 70 10.86 -12.52 3.64
C PRO A 70 10.26 -12.88 5.00
N PHE A 71 9.54 -11.95 5.63
CA PHE A 71 8.75 -12.20 6.82
C PHE A 71 7.27 -12.02 6.52
N ARG A 72 6.45 -12.94 6.97
CA ARG A 72 5.00 -12.98 6.68
C ARG A 72 4.24 -13.35 7.93
N SER A 73 3.21 -12.58 8.26
CA SER A 73 2.35 -12.85 9.40
C SER A 73 0.88 -12.65 9.08
N VAL A 74 0.04 -13.20 9.90
CA VAL A 74 -1.39 -12.88 9.96
C VAL A 74 -1.68 -12.10 11.23
N GLY A 75 -2.59 -11.13 11.15
CA GLY A 75 -3.13 -10.38 12.27
C GLY A 75 -4.61 -10.69 12.43
N VAL A 76 -5.02 -11.17 13.61
CA VAL A 76 -6.39 -11.55 13.90
C VAL A 76 -6.78 -11.12 15.31
N PRO A 77 -8.08 -10.97 15.63
CA PRO A 77 -8.50 -10.77 17.00
C PRO A 77 -8.15 -11.99 17.86
N VAL A 78 -7.87 -11.75 19.11
CA VAL A 78 -7.77 -12.82 20.11
C VAL A 78 -9.08 -13.62 20.13
N ALA A 79 -8.97 -14.93 20.13
CA ALA A 79 -10.14 -15.78 20.29
C ALA A 79 -10.75 -15.58 21.67
N HIS A 80 -12.03 -15.21 21.73
CA HIS A 80 -12.77 -15.28 22.99
C HIS A 80 -13.04 -16.73 23.29
N THR A 81 -12.23 -17.29 24.20
CA THR A 81 -12.23 -18.70 24.46
C THR A 81 -13.17 -19.07 25.60
N GLY A 82 -14.12 -19.93 25.28
CA GLY A 82 -14.60 -20.92 26.22
C GLY A 82 -13.57 -22.06 26.43
N ARG A 83 -14.06 -23.30 26.58
CA ARG A 83 -13.21 -24.50 26.81
C ARG A 83 -12.30 -24.90 25.62
N LYS A 84 -12.51 -24.38 24.41
CA LYS A 84 -11.76 -24.77 23.21
C LYS A 84 -11.17 -23.51 22.55
N ASP A 85 -9.90 -23.55 22.25
CA ASP A 85 -9.22 -22.51 21.50
C ASP A 85 -9.42 -22.74 19.99
N PRO A 86 -10.23 -21.93 19.30
CA PRO A 86 -10.50 -22.09 17.88
C PRO A 86 -9.29 -21.77 17.01
N HIS A 87 -8.30 -21.06 17.54
CA HIS A 87 -7.07 -20.71 16.81
C HIS A 87 -5.96 -21.76 16.92
N ALA A 88 -6.09 -22.78 17.79
CA ALA A 88 -5.03 -23.77 18.03
C ALA A 88 -4.58 -24.46 16.73
N PHE A 89 -5.52 -24.98 15.93
CA PHE A 89 -5.19 -25.65 14.67
C PHE A 89 -4.69 -24.67 13.59
N PRO A 90 -5.35 -23.52 13.30
CA PRO A 90 -4.81 -22.50 12.40
C PRO A 90 -3.40 -22.02 12.77
N ARG A 91 -3.11 -21.78 14.05
CA ARG A 91 -1.76 -21.41 14.53
C ARG A 91 -0.73 -22.51 14.25
N MET A 92 -1.09 -23.76 14.43
CA MET A 92 -0.22 -24.87 14.06
C MET A 92 0.10 -24.88 12.57
N ILE A 93 -0.87 -24.60 11.70
CA ILE A 93 -0.66 -24.47 10.25
C ILE A 93 0.26 -23.30 9.94
N CYS A 94 0.02 -22.12 10.50
CA CYS A 94 0.92 -20.97 10.36
C CYS A 94 2.35 -21.34 10.75
N GLY A 95 2.52 -22.05 11.87
CA GLY A 95 3.81 -22.52 12.32
C GLY A 95 4.55 -23.40 11.31
N ARG A 96 3.82 -24.34 10.69
CA ARG A 96 4.40 -25.23 9.66
C ARG A 96 4.76 -24.49 8.37
N LEU A 97 4.06 -23.39 8.07
CA LEU A 97 4.29 -22.57 6.88
C LEU A 97 5.29 -21.41 7.12
N GLY A 98 5.86 -21.30 8.32
CA GLY A 98 6.75 -20.22 8.69
C GLY A 98 6.06 -18.84 8.77
N ILE A 99 4.75 -18.84 8.98
CA ILE A 99 3.93 -17.62 9.08
C ILE A 99 3.82 -17.24 10.56
N GLY A 100 4.10 -15.97 10.88
CA GLY A 100 3.90 -15.38 12.19
C GLY A 100 2.42 -15.13 12.49
N VAL A 101 2.07 -14.99 13.76
CA VAL A 101 0.70 -14.76 14.21
C VAL A 101 0.66 -13.65 15.24
N PHE A 102 0.01 -12.54 14.89
CA PHE A 102 -0.41 -11.51 15.82
C PHE A 102 -1.85 -11.77 16.27
N GLU A 103 -2.07 -11.75 17.57
CA GLU A 103 -3.41 -11.76 18.15
C GLU A 103 -3.69 -10.44 18.86
N VAL A 104 -4.73 -9.74 18.39
CA VAL A 104 -5.11 -8.42 18.87
C VAL A 104 -6.22 -8.55 19.91
N GLY A 105 -5.90 -8.22 21.14
CA GLY A 105 -6.85 -8.08 22.24
C GLY A 105 -7.35 -6.63 22.36
N ARG A 106 -8.18 -6.39 23.38
CA ARG A 106 -8.78 -5.06 23.60
C ARG A 106 -7.75 -3.95 23.79
N ASN A 107 -6.65 -4.23 24.51
CA ASN A 107 -5.64 -3.24 24.88
C ASN A 107 -4.21 -3.78 24.70
N TYR A 108 -4.01 -4.81 23.91
CA TYR A 108 -2.70 -5.41 23.67
C TYR A 108 -2.62 -6.11 22.34
N VAL A 109 -1.40 -6.23 21.83
CA VAL A 109 -1.03 -7.07 20.70
C VAL A 109 -0.10 -8.15 21.24
N ALA A 110 -0.45 -9.41 21.02
CA ALA A 110 0.42 -10.54 21.31
C ALA A 110 1.08 -11.00 20.01
N ASP A 111 2.41 -10.94 19.94
CA ASP A 111 3.19 -11.68 18.95
C ASP A 111 3.25 -13.15 19.40
N TYR A 112 2.21 -13.89 19.06
CA TYR A 112 2.04 -15.26 19.50
C TYR A 112 3.10 -16.20 18.91
N LYS A 113 3.48 -15.95 17.67
CA LYS A 113 4.54 -16.65 16.95
C LYS A 113 5.24 -15.68 15.99
N PRO A 114 6.56 -15.48 16.12
CA PRO A 114 7.31 -14.74 15.13
C PRO A 114 7.37 -15.50 13.80
N PRO A 115 7.45 -14.82 12.65
CA PRO A 115 7.59 -15.46 11.34
C PRO A 115 8.99 -16.03 11.13
N ASP A 116 9.07 -17.10 10.34
CA ASP A 116 10.35 -17.61 9.87
C ASP A 116 10.82 -16.82 8.62
N LEU A 117 12.13 -16.67 8.47
CA LEU A 117 12.73 -16.00 7.31
C LEU A 117 12.62 -16.86 6.05
N VAL A 118 11.95 -16.35 5.01
CA VAL A 118 11.94 -16.94 3.68
C VAL A 118 13.01 -16.27 2.82
N ARG A 119 14.20 -16.88 2.76
CA ARG A 119 15.38 -16.29 2.09
C ARG A 119 15.17 -15.98 0.61
N THR A 120 14.46 -16.85 -0.13
CA THR A 120 14.16 -16.64 -1.55
C THR A 120 13.32 -15.40 -1.82
N ASN A 121 12.47 -15.01 -0.86
CA ASN A 121 11.65 -13.81 -0.96
C ASN A 121 12.42 -12.53 -0.60
N HIS A 122 13.56 -12.65 0.09
CA HIS A 122 14.31 -11.46 0.53
C HIS A 122 14.85 -10.66 -0.66
N GLU A 123 15.52 -11.31 -1.60
CA GLU A 123 16.06 -10.64 -2.78
C GLU A 123 14.94 -10.08 -3.67
N PHE A 124 13.87 -10.86 -3.86
CA PHE A 124 12.71 -10.36 -4.60
C PHE A 124 12.11 -9.12 -3.95
N ALA A 125 11.88 -9.15 -2.65
CA ALA A 125 11.27 -8.04 -1.93
C ALA A 125 12.17 -6.79 -1.95
N LYS A 126 13.48 -6.96 -1.81
CA LYS A 126 14.47 -5.88 -1.88
C LYS A 126 14.49 -5.22 -3.27
N ASP A 127 14.49 -6.02 -4.35
CA ASP A 127 14.67 -5.51 -5.69
C ASP A 127 13.34 -5.03 -6.33
N TYR A 128 12.22 -5.64 -5.98
CA TYR A 128 10.93 -5.40 -6.65
C TYR A 128 9.84 -4.78 -5.77
N ILE A 129 9.95 -4.80 -4.45
CA ILE A 129 8.94 -4.20 -3.57
C ILE A 129 9.48 -2.94 -2.89
N LEU A 130 10.65 -3.02 -2.29
CA LEU A 130 11.25 -1.92 -1.54
C LEU A 130 11.33 -0.59 -2.32
N PRO A 131 11.69 -0.58 -3.64
CA PRO A 131 11.72 0.67 -4.41
C PRO A 131 10.34 1.28 -4.67
N HIS A 132 9.27 0.54 -4.44
CA HIS A 132 7.89 0.98 -4.66
C HIS A 132 7.15 1.38 -3.38
N LEU A 133 7.81 1.34 -2.23
CA LEU A 133 7.27 1.90 -0.99
C LEU A 133 7.37 3.42 -1.05
N VAL A 134 6.25 4.10 -0.84
CA VAL A 134 6.18 5.57 -0.85
C VAL A 134 5.74 6.11 0.50
N GLU A 135 6.34 7.23 0.93
CA GLU A 135 6.10 7.80 2.26
C GLU A 135 4.62 8.06 2.55
N GLY A 136 3.87 8.48 1.53
CA GLY A 136 2.43 8.69 1.67
C GLY A 136 1.64 7.46 2.14
N GLN A 137 2.11 6.24 1.87
CA GLN A 137 1.45 5.01 2.33
C GLN A 137 1.47 4.83 3.86
N LYS A 138 2.34 5.56 4.57
CA LYS A 138 2.39 5.52 6.04
C LYS A 138 1.16 6.14 6.69
N SER A 139 0.49 7.07 6.00
CA SER A 139 -0.61 7.86 6.58
C SER A 139 -1.84 8.03 5.67
N TYR A 140 -1.77 7.62 4.41
CA TYR A 140 -2.84 7.87 3.43
C TYR A 140 -4.14 7.16 3.76
N LYS A 141 -4.05 5.90 4.20
CA LYS A 141 -5.21 5.05 4.50
C LYS A 141 -4.84 4.03 5.56
N ALA A 142 -5.74 3.82 6.50
CA ALA A 142 -5.56 2.77 7.51
C ALA A 142 -5.70 1.37 6.86
N ALA A 143 -4.81 0.48 7.22
CA ALA A 143 -4.81 -0.91 6.79
C ALA A 143 -6.16 -1.60 7.09
N GLY A 144 -6.63 -2.44 6.17
CA GLY A 144 -7.95 -3.09 6.27
C GLY A 144 -9.13 -2.17 5.93
N GLY A 145 -8.88 -0.96 5.41
CA GLY A 145 -9.94 -0.03 5.01
C GLY A 145 -10.55 -0.37 3.64
N THR A 146 -11.88 -0.40 3.53
CA THR A 146 -12.61 -0.73 2.29
C THR A 146 -12.91 0.46 1.40
N ALA A 147 -12.76 1.70 1.87
CA ALA A 147 -13.16 2.91 1.18
C ALA A 147 -11.98 3.63 0.51
N GLY A 148 -12.13 4.01 -0.76
CA GLY A 148 -11.18 4.84 -1.51
C GLY A 148 -10.11 4.07 -2.28
N GLY A 149 -9.37 4.77 -3.15
CA GLY A 149 -8.26 4.21 -3.92
C GLY A 149 -7.02 3.97 -3.04
N HIS A 150 -6.10 3.13 -3.51
CA HIS A 150 -4.81 2.92 -2.85
C HIS A 150 -3.79 3.92 -3.37
N LEU A 151 -2.90 4.39 -2.47
CA LEU A 151 -1.79 5.23 -2.87
C LEU A 151 -0.70 4.36 -3.48
N THR A 152 -0.66 4.37 -4.80
CA THR A 152 0.42 3.73 -5.56
C THR A 152 1.47 4.75 -5.94
N PRO A 153 2.71 4.34 -6.24
CA PRO A 153 3.73 5.23 -6.79
C PRO A 153 3.24 6.02 -8.02
N TYR A 154 2.43 5.37 -8.87
CA TYR A 154 1.76 6.05 -9.98
C TYR A 154 0.84 7.17 -9.49
N ARG A 155 -0.03 6.89 -8.51
CA ARG A 155 -1.00 7.87 -8.01
C ARG A 155 -0.29 9.06 -7.36
N GLU A 156 0.73 8.81 -6.55
CA GLU A 156 1.54 9.86 -5.95
C GLU A 156 2.19 10.78 -6.99
N THR A 157 2.81 10.19 -8.04
CA THR A 157 3.36 10.97 -9.16
C THR A 157 2.27 11.78 -9.87
N MET A 158 1.12 11.17 -10.15
CA MET A 158 0.03 11.87 -10.86
C MET A 158 -0.60 12.96 -10.02
N ASP A 159 -0.72 12.78 -8.71
CA ASP A 159 -1.22 13.82 -7.81
C ASP A 159 -0.31 15.05 -7.79
N ARG A 160 1.01 14.86 -7.79
CA ARG A 160 2.00 15.98 -7.94
C ARG A 160 1.85 16.68 -9.29
N VAL A 161 1.73 15.91 -10.37
CA VAL A 161 1.52 16.47 -11.73
C VAL A 161 0.22 17.28 -11.80
N ILE A 162 -0.88 16.74 -11.27
CA ILE A 162 -2.19 17.40 -11.26
C ILE A 162 -2.16 18.66 -10.38
N ALA A 163 -1.50 18.60 -9.22
CA ALA A 163 -1.31 19.76 -8.34
C ALA A 163 -0.54 20.88 -9.06
N PHE A 164 0.54 20.52 -9.77
CA PHE A 164 1.28 21.49 -10.58
C PHE A 164 0.42 22.13 -11.69
N ILE A 165 -0.34 21.31 -12.44
CA ILE A 165 -1.26 21.79 -13.48
C ILE A 165 -2.32 22.74 -12.88
N SER A 166 -2.77 22.47 -11.65
CA SER A 166 -3.78 23.28 -10.97
C SER A 166 -3.28 24.71 -10.70
N GLN A 167 -2.03 24.81 -10.32
CA GLN A 167 -1.37 26.09 -10.02
C GLN A 167 -0.86 26.80 -11.27
N ASN A 168 -0.59 26.05 -12.36
CA ASN A 168 0.04 26.51 -13.58
C ASN A 168 -0.82 26.16 -14.81
N SER A 169 -2.03 26.69 -14.87
CA SER A 169 -3.00 26.38 -15.93
C SER A 169 -2.44 26.73 -17.32
N GLY A 170 -2.47 25.80 -18.25
CA GLY A 170 -1.91 25.95 -19.58
C GLY A 170 -0.39 25.69 -19.64
N CYS A 171 0.18 25.07 -18.64
CA CYS A 171 1.58 24.66 -18.63
C CYS A 171 1.90 23.65 -19.74
N SER A 172 3.15 23.64 -20.17
CA SER A 172 3.65 22.67 -21.15
C SER A 172 4.14 21.40 -20.46
N LEU A 173 4.38 20.36 -21.24
CA LEU A 173 4.99 19.12 -20.73
C LEU A 173 6.41 19.38 -20.18
N LYS A 174 7.15 20.33 -20.77
CA LYS A 174 8.48 20.74 -20.29
C LYS A 174 8.41 21.30 -18.87
N ASP A 175 7.40 22.12 -18.59
CA ASP A 175 7.20 22.73 -17.27
C ASP A 175 6.84 21.68 -16.23
N ILE A 176 5.95 20.73 -16.59
CA ILE A 176 5.61 19.59 -15.74
C ILE A 176 6.87 18.79 -15.38
N PHE A 177 7.71 18.44 -16.39
CA PHE A 177 8.94 17.70 -16.13
C PHE A 177 9.98 18.46 -15.32
N ALA A 178 10.08 19.77 -15.51
CA ALA A 178 10.96 20.59 -14.68
C ALA A 178 10.57 20.55 -13.21
N HIS A 179 9.25 20.46 -12.93
CA HIS A 179 8.72 20.39 -11.57
C HIS A 179 8.93 19.04 -10.89
N ILE A 180 8.70 17.92 -11.63
CA ILE A 180 8.76 16.56 -11.06
C ILE A 180 10.09 15.85 -11.28
N LYS A 181 11.12 16.56 -11.78
CA LYS A 181 12.44 16.00 -12.06
C LYS A 181 12.99 15.30 -10.81
N ASN A 182 13.38 14.03 -10.95
CA ASN A 182 13.84 13.14 -9.88
C ASN A 182 12.78 12.80 -8.80
N ASP A 183 11.52 13.18 -8.99
CA ASP A 183 10.44 12.97 -8.04
C ASP A 183 9.23 12.29 -8.70
N HIS A 184 9.49 11.15 -9.32
CA HIS A 184 8.50 10.30 -9.98
C HIS A 184 8.84 8.81 -9.84
N HIS A 185 7.85 7.95 -9.92
CA HIS A 185 7.99 6.50 -9.74
C HIS A 185 8.58 5.74 -10.94
N TYR A 186 8.77 6.41 -12.07
CA TYR A 186 9.29 5.76 -13.27
C TYR A 186 10.80 5.48 -13.12
N CYS A 187 11.26 4.38 -13.72
CA CYS A 187 12.66 3.94 -13.65
C CYS A 187 13.65 4.95 -14.28
N SER A 188 13.18 5.86 -15.12
CA SER A 188 13.99 6.94 -15.72
C SER A 188 13.13 8.11 -16.17
N ASP A 189 13.76 9.28 -16.29
CA ASP A 189 13.14 10.49 -16.90
C ASP A 189 12.64 10.22 -18.33
N ALA A 190 13.34 9.39 -19.10
CA ALA A 190 12.93 9.03 -20.46
C ALA A 190 11.60 8.27 -20.44
N THR A 191 11.46 7.31 -19.55
CA THR A 191 10.20 6.56 -19.36
C THR A 191 9.09 7.48 -18.88
N ALA A 192 9.36 8.35 -17.91
CA ALA A 192 8.39 9.32 -17.43
C ALA A 192 7.90 10.25 -18.55
N ARG A 193 8.79 10.74 -19.41
CA ARG A 193 8.47 11.64 -20.57
C ARG A 193 7.50 11.00 -21.56
N SER A 194 7.51 9.70 -21.72
CA SER A 194 6.55 8.98 -22.58
C SER A 194 5.27 8.60 -21.85
N ALA A 195 5.38 8.19 -20.59
CA ALA A 195 4.26 7.64 -19.82
C ALA A 195 3.30 8.72 -19.31
N ILE A 196 3.78 9.83 -18.76
CA ILE A 196 2.94 10.87 -18.17
C ILE A 196 1.98 11.52 -19.17
N PRO A 197 2.37 11.92 -20.40
CA PRO A 197 1.43 12.45 -21.39
C PRO A 197 0.34 11.44 -21.75
N ASN A 198 0.71 10.16 -21.84
CA ASN A 198 -0.25 9.10 -22.11
C ASN A 198 -1.22 8.90 -20.94
N ALA A 199 -0.73 8.94 -19.71
CA ALA A 199 -1.55 8.85 -18.51
C ALA A 199 -2.56 10.01 -18.44
N LEU A 200 -2.12 11.25 -18.63
CA LEU A 200 -2.97 12.45 -18.65
C LEU A 200 -4.06 12.38 -19.73
N ARG A 201 -3.77 11.76 -20.88
CA ARG A 201 -4.72 11.63 -21.98
C ARG A 201 -5.69 10.47 -21.83
N LYS A 202 -5.30 9.38 -21.18
CA LYS A 202 -6.07 8.15 -21.13
C LYS A 202 -6.76 7.92 -19.78
N PHE A 203 -6.10 8.22 -18.68
CA PHE A 203 -6.56 7.86 -17.35
C PHE A 203 -7.02 9.06 -16.52
N GLU A 204 -6.39 10.22 -16.68
CA GLU A 204 -6.72 11.42 -15.89
C GLU A 204 -7.68 12.38 -16.62
N THR A 205 -8.40 11.88 -17.61
CA THR A 205 -9.30 12.70 -18.47
C THR A 205 -10.47 13.34 -17.74
N ALA A 206 -10.85 12.79 -16.60
CA ALA A 206 -11.88 13.40 -15.75
C ALA A 206 -11.40 14.68 -15.05
N ILE A 207 -10.09 14.80 -14.81
CA ILE A 207 -9.47 15.89 -14.05
C ILE A 207 -8.72 16.85 -14.97
N VAL A 208 -7.97 16.33 -15.97
CA VAL A 208 -7.12 17.09 -16.85
C VAL A 208 -7.68 17.13 -18.27
N ARG A 209 -7.63 18.30 -18.87
CA ARG A 209 -7.89 18.52 -20.29
C ARG A 209 -6.59 18.90 -20.99
N VAL A 210 -6.30 18.27 -22.12
CA VAL A 210 -5.18 18.66 -23.01
C VAL A 210 -5.73 19.60 -24.08
N GLY A 211 -5.13 20.75 -24.23
CA GLY A 211 -5.42 21.73 -25.27
C GLY A 211 -4.16 22.07 -26.06
N THR A 212 -4.23 23.16 -26.85
CA THR A 212 -3.07 23.67 -27.60
C THR A 212 -2.84 25.12 -27.21
N LYS A 213 -1.57 25.48 -26.96
CA LYS A 213 -1.11 26.84 -26.76
C LYS A 213 0.18 27.00 -27.57
N ASP A 214 0.28 28.03 -28.37
CA ASP A 214 1.47 28.31 -29.22
C ASP A 214 1.92 27.07 -30.04
N ARG A 215 0.95 26.36 -30.65
CA ARG A 215 1.15 25.13 -31.45
C ARG A 215 1.73 23.97 -30.66
N ARG A 216 1.71 24.01 -29.33
CA ARG A 216 2.17 22.90 -28.44
C ARG A 216 1.06 22.41 -27.52
N ASN A 217 1.17 21.18 -27.07
CA ASN A 217 0.23 20.66 -26.07
C ASN A 217 0.35 21.45 -24.78
N ALA A 218 -0.80 21.87 -24.25
CA ALA A 218 -0.93 22.57 -22.98
C ALA A 218 -1.95 21.86 -22.10
N TYR A 219 -1.69 21.82 -20.81
CA TYR A 219 -2.45 21.05 -19.83
C TYR A 219 -3.24 21.99 -18.92
N TYR A 220 -4.51 21.63 -18.69
CA TYR A 220 -5.47 22.44 -17.92
C TYR A 220 -6.27 21.54 -17.00
N LEU A 221 -6.65 22.01 -15.81
CA LEU A 221 -7.70 21.32 -15.05
C LEU A 221 -9.07 21.49 -15.74
N ARG A 222 -9.87 20.45 -15.67
CA ARG A 222 -11.30 20.57 -16.00
C ARG A 222 -12.00 21.31 -14.87
N ARG A 223 -12.81 22.31 -15.22
CA ARG A 223 -13.75 22.90 -14.26
C ARG A 223 -14.75 21.82 -13.84
N LYS A 224 -14.94 21.61 -12.53
CA LYS A 224 -16.11 20.85 -12.05
C LYS A 224 -17.34 21.52 -12.65
N LYS A 225 -18.19 20.76 -13.37
CA LYS A 225 -19.54 21.24 -13.67
C LYS A 225 -20.18 21.49 -12.31
N SER A 226 -20.49 22.77 -12.00
CA SER A 226 -21.39 23.08 -10.91
C SER A 226 -22.70 22.36 -11.24
N GLY A 227 -23.04 21.35 -10.45
CA GLY A 227 -24.30 20.66 -10.57
C GLY A 227 -25.44 21.68 -10.41
N GLY A 228 -26.29 21.76 -11.41
CA GLY A 228 -27.57 22.37 -11.29
C GLY A 228 -28.53 21.49 -10.48
#